data_d883ccb57e3b45dbb6ea3b6efe6b1428
#
_entry.id   d883ccb57e3b45dbb6ea3b6efe6b1428
#
_cell.length_a   1.000
_cell.length_b   1.000
_cell.length_c   1.000
_cell.angle_alpha   90.00
_cell.angle_beta   90.00
_cell.angle_gamma   90.00
#
_symmetry.space_group_name_H-M   'P 1'
#
loop_
_entity.id
_entity.type
_entity.pdbx_description
1 polymer ?
#
loop_
_entity_poly.entity_id
_entity_poly.type
_entity_poly.pdbx_seq_one_letter_code
_entity_poly.pdbx_strand_id
1 'polypeptide(L)'
;MEQKKKRVYRKRIPYGMMNFEDVRKDDCYYVDKTPFIEEIEAANKYFFYIRPRRFGKSLTLSMLQNYYDVNKKDKFEQLFGDLYIGKNPTPERNSFLVLNLNFSVVAAGIDDYKDGLDSTCNMAYNYFCDVYQQYLPENIKEEMNKQEGCIDQLQYICQECDKVGQQIYLFIDEYDHFTNKILAEPQYMTSYRKQTHGEGYLRLFFDAVKAATSTSLKRVFVTGVSPVTMDDLTSGFNIGTNYSLSAEFNEMTGFTEEEVREMLTYYSSVCPFRHSVDELIQVMKPWYDNYCFAEEVYGETTMYNSVMVLYFIDQYISSRCRIPKYMIEDNIRVDYNKLRMLIRHDKEFAYDASIIQHLVTDGFVTGNLKRGFPAESINDPDNFVSLLFYFGMLTIDGTYRGKTKFVIPNEVVREQIYAYLLSTYKENELAYDTYQKSDLESGFAYDGDYKSYFGFIADAIKRYSSQRDRQKGESYVHGFTLAMTCQNMFYRPISELDNQAGYADIFLRPLLENYPDMEHSYIVELKYCKSDATDEQVEKLREAAIAQVNRYADSDVVKSEVKTTRLHKIVVIFRSVDMVVCEEIE
;
A
#
# COMPACT_ATOMS: atom_id res chain seq x y z
N MET A 1 12.19 -54.04 8.62
CA MET A 1 11.53 -52.94 9.37
C MET A 1 11.69 -51.67 8.60
N GLU A 2 10.71 -51.33 7.76
CA GLU A 2 10.68 -50.06 7.07
C GLU A 2 10.38 -48.95 8.07
N GLN A 3 11.33 -48.01 8.21
CA GLN A 3 11.09 -46.80 8.96
C GLN A 3 9.98 -46.03 8.24
N LYS A 4 8.76 -45.99 8.82
CA LYS A 4 7.71 -45.06 8.41
C LYS A 4 8.29 -43.64 8.47
N LYS A 5 8.66 -43.06 7.30
CA LYS A 5 8.97 -41.62 7.20
C LYS A 5 7.81 -40.87 7.86
N LYS A 6 8.06 -40.18 8.98
CA LYS A 6 7.11 -39.23 9.55
C LYS A 6 6.69 -38.29 8.44
N ARG A 7 5.40 -38.25 8.07
CA ARG A 7 4.86 -37.21 7.20
C ARG A 7 5.08 -35.90 7.94
N VAL A 8 5.99 -35.07 7.42
CA VAL A 8 6.12 -33.69 7.86
C VAL A 8 4.88 -32.97 7.34
N TYR A 9 4.00 -32.58 8.23
CA TYR A 9 2.85 -31.77 7.85
C TYR A 9 3.34 -30.35 7.57
N ARG A 10 2.99 -29.82 6.40
CA ARG A 10 3.29 -28.46 5.99
C ARG A 10 2.48 -27.49 6.85
N LYS A 11 3.11 -26.46 7.45
CA LYS A 11 2.41 -25.34 8.07
C LYS A 11 1.49 -24.67 7.05
N ARG A 12 0.31 -24.23 7.48
CA ARG A 12 -0.60 -23.49 6.62
C ARG A 12 -0.06 -22.11 6.33
N ILE A 13 -0.43 -21.55 5.17
CA ILE A 13 -0.13 -20.16 4.84
C ILE A 13 -1.23 -19.30 5.45
N PRO A 14 -0.91 -18.30 6.29
CA PRO A 14 -1.93 -17.48 6.98
C PRO A 14 -2.49 -16.38 6.07
N TYR A 15 -2.74 -16.69 4.79
CA TYR A 15 -3.31 -15.73 3.86
C TYR A 15 -4.74 -15.36 4.26
N GLY A 16 -5.00 -14.03 4.41
CA GLY A 16 -6.29 -13.51 4.85
C GLY A 16 -6.60 -13.66 6.35
N MET A 17 -5.67 -14.19 7.15
CA MET A 17 -5.87 -14.35 8.59
C MET A 17 -5.41 -13.10 9.36
N MET A 18 -6.27 -12.58 10.21
CA MET A 18 -6.01 -11.39 11.04
C MET A 18 -5.99 -11.71 12.55
N ASN A 19 -6.43 -12.89 12.94
CA ASN A 19 -6.47 -13.34 14.34
C ASN A 19 -5.22 -14.14 14.67
N PHE A 20 -4.37 -13.61 15.56
CA PHE A 20 -3.13 -14.26 15.96
C PHE A 20 -3.36 -15.62 16.65
N GLU A 21 -4.38 -15.72 17.53
CA GLU A 21 -4.69 -16.98 18.21
C GLU A 21 -5.05 -18.10 17.21
N ASP A 22 -5.79 -17.76 16.14
CA ASP A 22 -6.15 -18.73 15.09
C ASP A 22 -4.92 -19.12 14.26
N VAL A 23 -4.06 -18.16 13.92
CA VAL A 23 -2.78 -18.43 13.22
C VAL A 23 -1.93 -19.45 14.00
N ARG A 24 -1.87 -19.30 15.33
CA ARG A 24 -1.08 -20.20 16.19
C ARG A 24 -1.76 -21.56 16.40
N LYS A 25 -3.08 -21.60 16.57
CA LYS A 25 -3.84 -22.84 16.75
C LYS A 25 -3.87 -23.71 15.49
N ASP A 26 -3.97 -23.08 14.33
CA ASP A 26 -4.07 -23.75 13.03
C ASP A 26 -2.70 -24.19 12.48
N ASP A 27 -1.63 -24.06 13.28
CA ASP A 27 -0.24 -24.34 12.89
C ASP A 27 0.14 -23.64 11.57
N CYS A 28 -0.16 -22.34 11.48
CA CYS A 28 0.25 -21.53 10.36
C CYS A 28 1.74 -21.11 10.47
N TYR A 29 2.35 -20.80 9.33
CA TYR A 29 3.67 -20.17 9.32
C TYR A 29 3.53 -18.73 9.82
N TYR A 30 4.18 -18.39 10.90
CA TYR A 30 4.16 -17.05 11.47
C TYR A 30 5.57 -16.43 11.39
N VAL A 31 5.67 -15.26 10.78
CA VAL A 31 6.89 -14.44 10.81
C VAL A 31 6.92 -13.72 12.15
N ASP A 32 7.95 -13.98 12.94
CA ASP A 32 8.01 -13.54 14.34
C ASP A 32 8.26 -12.03 14.45
N LYS A 33 7.20 -11.26 14.70
CA LYS A 33 7.24 -9.83 14.99
C LYS A 33 7.16 -9.51 16.49
N THR A 34 7.26 -10.53 17.35
CA THR A 34 7.16 -10.33 18.80
C THR A 34 8.35 -9.60 19.45
N PRO A 35 9.55 -9.49 18.84
CA PRO A 35 10.59 -8.60 19.37
C PRO A 35 10.13 -7.15 19.54
N PHE A 36 9.24 -6.66 18.66
CA PHE A 36 8.70 -5.29 18.75
C PHE A 36 7.84 -5.01 20.00
N ILE A 37 7.48 -6.04 20.79
CA ILE A 37 6.82 -5.85 22.07
C ILE A 37 7.71 -5.08 23.05
N GLU A 38 8.99 -5.42 23.12
CA GLU A 38 9.97 -4.72 23.98
C GLU A 38 10.13 -3.26 23.55
N GLU A 39 10.21 -3.00 22.24
CA GLU A 39 10.31 -1.65 21.68
C GLU A 39 9.04 -0.81 21.97
N ILE A 40 7.84 -1.42 21.84
CA ILE A 40 6.57 -0.76 22.17
C ILE A 40 6.49 -0.44 23.67
N GLU A 41 7.00 -1.31 24.55
CA GLU A 41 7.02 -1.07 25.99
C GLU A 41 8.02 0.02 26.38
N ALA A 42 9.15 0.12 25.69
CA ALA A 42 10.16 1.18 25.86
C ALA A 42 9.68 2.54 25.32
N ALA A 43 8.78 2.53 24.33
CA ALA A 43 8.23 3.73 23.71
C ALA A 43 7.18 4.43 24.58
N ASN A 44 6.60 5.53 24.08
CA ASN A 44 5.50 6.22 24.73
C ASN A 44 4.30 5.27 24.89
N LYS A 45 3.69 5.25 26.08
CA LYS A 45 2.51 4.44 26.42
C LYS A 45 1.29 4.71 25.53
N TYR A 46 1.26 5.82 24.84
CA TYR A 46 0.18 6.25 23.95
C TYR A 46 0.72 6.28 22.53
N PHE A 47 0.55 5.16 21.84
CA PHE A 47 1.23 4.78 20.63
C PHE A 47 0.31 4.91 19.42
N PHE A 48 0.69 5.71 18.42
CA PHE A 48 0.03 5.76 17.12
C PHE A 48 0.93 5.14 16.05
N TYR A 49 0.33 4.28 15.21
CA TYR A 49 1.04 3.58 14.17
C TYR A 49 0.19 3.42 12.91
N ILE A 50 0.57 4.12 11.88
CA ILE A 50 -0.09 4.12 10.57
C ILE A 50 0.76 3.37 9.56
N ARG A 51 0.14 2.50 8.78
CA ARG A 51 0.77 1.79 7.66
C ARG A 51 -0.25 1.61 6.53
N PRO A 52 0.22 1.43 5.30
CA PRO A 52 -0.67 1.09 4.20
C PRO A 52 -1.49 -0.17 4.51
N ARG A 53 -2.57 -0.36 3.77
CA ARG A 53 -3.37 -1.58 3.89
C ARG A 53 -2.53 -2.80 3.56
N ARG A 54 -2.91 -3.96 4.18
CA ARG A 54 -2.32 -5.29 3.89
C ARG A 54 -0.87 -5.48 4.32
N PHE A 55 -0.36 -4.63 5.21
CA PHE A 55 0.94 -4.78 5.86
C PHE A 55 0.89 -5.60 7.16
N GLY A 56 -0.24 -6.19 7.53
CA GLY A 56 -0.34 -7.02 8.73
C GLY A 56 -0.68 -6.27 10.03
N LYS A 57 -1.11 -5.00 9.98
CA LYS A 57 -1.48 -4.20 11.16
C LYS A 57 -2.43 -4.92 12.12
N SER A 58 -3.56 -5.43 11.61
CA SER A 58 -4.58 -6.10 12.44
C SER A 58 -4.05 -7.40 13.06
N LEU A 59 -3.16 -8.13 12.37
CA LEU A 59 -2.50 -9.31 12.93
C LEU A 59 -1.54 -8.91 14.06
N THR A 60 -0.75 -7.84 13.87
CA THR A 60 0.12 -7.29 14.91
C THR A 60 -0.70 -6.83 16.12
N LEU A 61 -1.81 -6.13 15.86
CA LEU A 61 -2.73 -5.72 16.91
C LEU A 61 -3.27 -6.93 17.70
N SER A 62 -3.72 -7.97 16.99
CA SER A 62 -4.19 -9.21 17.60
C SER A 62 -3.09 -9.92 18.40
N MET A 63 -1.85 -9.90 17.94
CA MET A 63 -0.70 -10.45 18.66
C MET A 63 -0.48 -9.70 19.98
N LEU A 64 -0.47 -8.35 19.96
CA LEU A 64 -0.35 -7.51 21.17
C LEU A 64 -1.49 -7.76 22.15
N GLN A 65 -2.75 -7.81 21.67
CA GLN A 65 -3.92 -8.10 22.48
C GLN A 65 -3.77 -9.44 23.22
N ASN A 66 -3.35 -10.51 22.52
CA ASN A 66 -3.14 -11.82 23.14
C ASN A 66 -1.98 -11.84 24.14
N TYR A 67 -0.94 -11.01 23.90
CA TYR A 67 0.21 -10.94 24.80
C TYR A 67 -0.13 -10.26 26.14
N TYR A 68 -0.88 -9.17 26.08
CA TYR A 68 -1.17 -8.35 27.26
C TYR A 68 -2.41 -8.83 28.05
N ASP A 69 -3.33 -9.55 27.42
CA ASP A 69 -4.60 -9.98 28.03
C ASP A 69 -4.40 -10.93 29.20
N VAL A 70 -4.87 -10.54 30.38
CA VAL A 70 -4.85 -11.34 31.61
C VAL A 70 -5.53 -12.70 31.44
N ASN A 71 -6.55 -12.82 30.58
CA ASN A 71 -7.27 -14.06 30.30
C ASN A 71 -6.52 -15.02 29.37
N LYS A 72 -5.38 -14.62 28.82
CA LYS A 72 -4.54 -15.46 27.95
C LYS A 72 -3.37 -16.12 28.68
N LYS A 73 -3.27 -15.95 30.00
CA LYS A 73 -2.18 -16.48 30.81
C LYS A 73 -1.99 -17.98 30.65
N ASP A 74 -3.07 -18.76 30.67
CA ASP A 74 -3.02 -20.20 30.52
C ASP A 74 -2.69 -20.71 29.12
N LYS A 75 -2.85 -19.82 28.10
CA LYS A 75 -2.54 -20.11 26.70
C LYS A 75 -1.18 -19.56 26.27
N PHE A 76 -0.46 -18.88 27.15
CA PHE A 76 0.76 -18.16 26.80
C PHE A 76 1.78 -19.05 26.11
N GLU A 77 2.07 -20.24 26.68
CA GLU A 77 3.03 -21.18 26.12
C GLU A 77 2.60 -21.67 24.72
N GLN A 78 1.31 -21.93 24.53
CA GLN A 78 0.78 -22.36 23.23
C GLN A 78 0.91 -21.25 22.15
N LEU A 79 0.71 -19.98 22.54
CA LEU A 79 0.67 -18.85 21.62
C LEU A 79 2.06 -18.30 21.33
N PHE A 80 2.94 -18.26 22.33
CA PHE A 80 4.20 -17.52 22.27
C PHE A 80 5.44 -18.37 22.58
N GLY A 81 5.32 -19.59 23.13
CA GLY A 81 6.45 -20.34 23.70
C GLY A 81 7.63 -20.60 22.75
N ASP A 82 7.40 -20.75 21.45
CA ASP A 82 8.44 -20.91 20.43
C ASP A 82 8.97 -19.58 19.85
N LEU A 83 8.27 -18.47 20.10
CA LEU A 83 8.61 -17.14 19.60
C LEU A 83 9.63 -16.43 20.50
N TYR A 84 10.19 -15.32 20.00
CA TYR A 84 11.17 -14.52 20.75
C TYR A 84 10.64 -14.09 22.12
N ILE A 85 9.44 -13.48 22.17
CA ILE A 85 8.86 -12.97 23.41
C ILE A 85 8.44 -14.08 24.38
N GLY A 86 8.19 -15.29 23.88
CA GLY A 86 7.93 -16.44 24.73
C GLY A 86 9.15 -16.85 25.53
N LYS A 87 10.35 -16.70 24.94
CA LYS A 87 11.64 -16.96 25.58
C LYS A 87 12.13 -15.78 26.42
N ASN A 88 11.71 -14.56 26.09
CA ASN A 88 12.09 -13.31 26.73
C ASN A 88 10.85 -12.50 27.18
N PRO A 89 9.99 -13.03 28.07
CA PRO A 89 8.75 -12.35 28.42
C PRO A 89 9.02 -11.11 29.29
N THR A 90 8.30 -10.03 28.99
CA THR A 90 8.34 -8.79 29.77
C THR A 90 7.49 -8.85 31.05
N PRO A 91 7.71 -7.94 32.01
CA PRO A 91 6.85 -7.83 33.20
C PRO A 91 5.38 -7.49 32.89
N GLU A 92 5.10 -6.83 31.76
CA GLU A 92 3.73 -6.43 31.37
C GLU A 92 2.92 -7.59 30.74
N ARG A 93 3.52 -8.75 30.52
CA ARG A 93 2.84 -9.95 30.01
C ARG A 93 1.60 -10.30 30.83
N ASN A 94 0.46 -10.50 30.16
CA ASN A 94 -0.82 -10.91 30.76
C ASN A 94 -1.22 -10.08 32.00
N SER A 95 -1.04 -8.77 31.93
CA SER A 95 -1.24 -7.86 33.06
C SER A 95 -2.36 -6.83 32.87
N PHE A 96 -3.02 -6.82 31.71
CA PHE A 96 -4.05 -5.84 31.37
C PHE A 96 -5.41 -6.48 31.09
N LEU A 97 -6.46 -5.73 31.37
CA LEU A 97 -7.76 -5.90 30.74
C LEU A 97 -7.70 -5.24 29.36
N VAL A 98 -7.91 -6.00 28.29
CA VAL A 98 -7.78 -5.53 26.91
C VAL A 98 -9.12 -4.99 26.42
N LEU A 99 -9.21 -3.69 26.15
CA LEU A 99 -10.37 -3.08 25.52
C LEU A 99 -10.06 -2.84 24.03
N ASN A 100 -10.85 -3.46 23.14
CA ASN A 100 -10.65 -3.38 21.70
C ASN A 100 -11.81 -2.63 21.03
N LEU A 101 -11.49 -1.55 20.33
CA LEU A 101 -12.41 -0.77 19.51
C LEU A 101 -12.02 -0.87 18.05
N ASN A 102 -12.94 -1.27 17.20
CA ASN A 102 -12.73 -1.29 15.74
C ASN A 102 -13.71 -0.32 15.08
N PHE A 103 -13.19 0.76 14.53
CA PHE A 103 -14.02 1.81 13.92
C PHE A 103 -14.44 1.49 12.48
N SER A 104 -13.93 0.40 11.87
CA SER A 104 -14.38 -0.02 10.53
C SER A 104 -15.86 -0.40 10.49
N VAL A 105 -16.42 -0.80 11.61
CA VAL A 105 -17.81 -1.26 11.75
C VAL A 105 -18.79 -0.16 12.16
N VAL A 106 -18.35 1.09 12.30
CA VAL A 106 -19.23 2.22 12.57
C VAL A 106 -20.22 2.41 11.44
N ALA A 107 -21.43 1.85 11.62
CA ALA A 107 -22.48 1.70 10.60
C ALA A 107 -23.42 2.91 10.57
N ALA A 108 -22.91 4.14 10.46
CA ALA A 108 -23.75 5.30 10.37
C ALA A 108 -23.51 6.08 9.08
N GLY A 109 -24.52 6.77 8.59
CA GLY A 109 -24.33 7.89 7.68
C GLY A 109 -23.43 8.94 8.35
N ILE A 110 -22.83 9.82 7.57
CA ILE A 110 -21.89 10.82 8.11
C ILE A 110 -22.62 11.77 9.08
N ASP A 111 -23.89 12.02 8.87
CA ASP A 111 -24.72 12.87 9.74
C ASP A 111 -25.08 12.19 11.07
N ASP A 112 -25.12 10.86 11.11
CA ASP A 112 -25.45 10.03 12.28
C ASP A 112 -24.19 9.41 12.93
N TYR A 113 -23.00 9.97 12.66
CA TYR A 113 -21.73 9.39 13.10
C TYR A 113 -21.65 9.20 14.62
N LYS A 114 -22.19 10.15 15.41
CA LYS A 114 -22.26 10.06 16.86
C LYS A 114 -22.98 8.78 17.30
N ASP A 115 -24.17 8.55 16.79
CA ASP A 115 -24.99 7.39 17.17
C ASP A 115 -24.33 6.07 16.74
N GLY A 116 -23.66 6.07 15.57
CA GLY A 116 -22.89 4.93 15.11
C GLY A 116 -21.67 4.62 15.98
N LEU A 117 -20.94 5.65 16.40
CA LEU A 117 -19.80 5.52 17.31
C LEU A 117 -20.26 5.03 18.69
N ASP A 118 -21.32 5.63 19.25
CA ASP A 118 -21.91 5.24 20.52
C ASP A 118 -22.34 3.77 20.50
N SER A 119 -23.04 3.35 19.44
CA SER A 119 -23.46 1.95 19.28
C SER A 119 -22.28 0.99 19.20
N THR A 120 -21.26 1.34 18.40
CA THR A 120 -20.07 0.50 18.22
C THR A 120 -19.29 0.35 19.53
N CYS A 121 -19.04 1.47 20.21
CA CYS A 121 -18.34 1.44 21.49
C CYS A 121 -19.16 0.72 22.58
N ASN A 122 -20.46 0.95 22.65
CA ASN A 122 -21.32 0.26 23.62
C ASN A 122 -21.27 -1.26 23.45
N MET A 123 -21.29 -1.79 22.21
CA MET A 123 -21.13 -3.22 21.97
C MET A 123 -19.76 -3.73 22.49
N ALA A 124 -18.69 -2.99 22.23
CA ALA A 124 -17.35 -3.37 22.70
C ALA A 124 -17.25 -3.31 24.23
N TYR A 125 -17.84 -2.32 24.87
CA TYR A 125 -17.85 -2.17 26.32
C TYR A 125 -18.65 -3.26 27.01
N ASN A 126 -19.82 -3.62 26.46
CA ASN A 126 -20.60 -4.74 26.96
C ASN A 126 -19.82 -6.06 26.87
N TYR A 127 -19.16 -6.30 25.73
CA TYR A 127 -18.29 -7.47 25.55
C TYR A 127 -17.12 -7.46 26.55
N PHE A 128 -16.48 -6.32 26.77
CA PHE A 128 -15.42 -6.16 27.76
C PHE A 128 -15.90 -6.52 29.17
N CYS A 129 -17.05 -6.02 29.59
CA CYS A 129 -17.63 -6.33 30.90
C CYS A 129 -17.93 -7.83 31.06
N ASP A 130 -18.44 -8.49 30.00
CA ASP A 130 -18.72 -9.93 30.01
C ASP A 130 -17.43 -10.77 30.09
N VAL A 131 -16.41 -10.42 29.31
CA VAL A 131 -15.14 -11.15 29.26
C VAL A 131 -14.34 -11.04 30.56
N TYR A 132 -14.41 -9.89 31.21
CA TYR A 132 -13.64 -9.61 32.42
C TYR A 132 -14.48 -9.61 33.70
N GLN A 133 -15.66 -10.21 33.69
CA GLN A 133 -16.60 -10.27 34.81
C GLN A 133 -15.94 -10.66 36.13
N GLN A 134 -14.97 -11.58 36.12
CA GLN A 134 -14.25 -12.05 37.31
C GLN A 134 -13.30 -11.01 37.94
N TYR A 135 -12.96 -9.96 37.22
CA TYR A 135 -12.05 -8.88 37.67
C TYR A 135 -12.78 -7.59 37.99
N LEU A 136 -14.07 -7.51 37.70
CA LEU A 136 -14.87 -6.29 37.73
C LEU A 136 -16.04 -6.41 38.73
N PRO A 137 -16.61 -5.27 39.21
CA PRO A 137 -17.82 -5.31 40.05
C PRO A 137 -19.00 -5.98 39.34
N GLU A 138 -19.81 -6.76 40.08
CA GLU A 138 -20.93 -7.56 39.52
C GLU A 138 -21.94 -6.74 38.71
N ASN A 139 -22.18 -5.48 39.10
CA ASN A 139 -23.18 -4.59 38.48
C ASN A 139 -22.59 -3.64 37.44
N ILE A 140 -21.30 -3.74 37.11
CA ILE A 140 -20.60 -2.78 36.22
C ILE A 140 -21.32 -2.60 34.89
N LYS A 141 -21.76 -3.70 34.26
CA LYS A 141 -22.44 -3.68 32.96
C LYS A 141 -23.78 -2.95 33.01
N GLU A 142 -24.57 -3.17 34.06
CA GLU A 142 -25.87 -2.52 34.24
C GLU A 142 -25.71 -1.03 34.46
N GLU A 143 -24.79 -0.63 35.32
CA GLU A 143 -24.54 0.77 35.68
C GLU A 143 -23.87 1.53 34.52
N MET A 144 -22.98 0.87 33.77
CA MET A 144 -22.39 1.43 32.55
C MET A 144 -23.47 1.73 31.49
N ASN A 145 -24.43 0.83 31.30
CA ASN A 145 -25.49 1.05 30.30
C ASN A 145 -26.51 2.13 30.69
N LYS A 146 -26.45 2.64 31.91
CA LYS A 146 -27.23 3.82 32.35
C LYS A 146 -26.53 5.14 31.96
N GLN A 147 -25.25 5.10 31.58
CA GLN A 147 -24.48 6.28 31.20
C GLN A 147 -24.86 6.71 29.76
N GLU A 148 -24.84 8.02 29.50
CA GLU A 148 -25.26 8.60 28.23
C GLU A 148 -24.12 8.65 27.23
N GLY A 149 -24.17 7.78 26.21
CA GLY A 149 -23.17 7.73 25.13
C GLY A 149 -21.84 7.08 25.51
N CYS A 150 -21.02 6.82 24.50
CA CYS A 150 -19.79 6.05 24.67
C CYS A 150 -18.72 6.77 25.51
N ILE A 151 -18.75 8.08 25.59
CA ILE A 151 -17.79 8.88 26.36
C ILE A 151 -17.98 8.65 27.85
N ASP A 152 -19.21 8.81 28.36
CA ASP A 152 -19.51 8.65 29.78
C ASP A 152 -19.37 7.18 30.19
N GLN A 153 -19.74 6.25 29.30
CA GLN A 153 -19.52 4.79 29.49
C GLN A 153 -18.05 4.45 29.67
N LEU A 154 -17.16 4.99 28.81
CA LEU A 154 -15.70 4.77 28.92
C LEU A 154 -15.16 5.30 30.26
N GLN A 155 -15.54 6.51 30.62
CA GLN A 155 -15.11 7.12 31.87
C GLN A 155 -15.58 6.30 33.09
N TYR A 156 -16.82 5.82 33.08
CA TYR A 156 -17.37 4.97 34.12
C TYR A 156 -16.58 3.65 34.23
N ILE A 157 -16.35 2.93 33.12
CA ILE A 157 -15.55 1.69 33.11
C ILE A 157 -14.16 1.94 33.72
N CYS A 158 -13.48 2.99 33.26
CA CYS A 158 -12.14 3.31 33.73
C CYS A 158 -12.11 3.65 35.24
N GLN A 159 -13.10 4.34 35.75
CA GLN A 159 -13.21 4.62 37.18
C GLN A 159 -13.46 3.35 38.00
N GLU A 160 -14.34 2.46 37.54
CA GLU A 160 -14.63 1.22 38.24
C GLU A 160 -13.43 0.26 38.23
N CYS A 161 -12.72 0.18 37.11
CA CYS A 161 -11.46 -0.58 37.02
C CYS A 161 -10.40 -0.04 38.01
N ASP A 162 -10.27 1.29 38.13
CA ASP A 162 -9.32 1.92 39.03
C ASP A 162 -9.61 1.58 40.49
N LYS A 163 -10.91 1.59 40.89
CA LYS A 163 -11.34 1.22 42.26
C LYS A 163 -10.95 -0.19 42.67
N VAL A 164 -10.91 -1.12 41.70
CA VAL A 164 -10.53 -2.54 41.93
C VAL A 164 -9.06 -2.83 41.58
N GLY A 165 -8.29 -1.79 41.26
CA GLY A 165 -6.85 -1.90 40.95
C GLY A 165 -6.54 -2.56 39.62
N GLN A 166 -7.49 -2.61 38.69
CA GLN A 166 -7.27 -3.18 37.36
C GLN A 166 -6.75 -2.13 36.37
N GLN A 167 -5.91 -2.56 35.43
CA GLN A 167 -5.34 -1.70 34.41
C GLN A 167 -5.89 -2.08 33.02
N ILE A 168 -6.19 -1.07 32.21
CA ILE A 168 -6.72 -1.24 30.86
C ILE A 168 -5.66 -0.90 29.84
N TYR A 169 -5.52 -1.72 28.80
CA TYR A 169 -4.85 -1.40 27.54
C TYR A 169 -5.92 -1.25 26.45
N LEU A 170 -6.07 -0.03 25.94
CA LEU A 170 -7.02 0.28 24.87
C LEU A 170 -6.35 0.13 23.51
N PHE A 171 -6.97 -0.66 22.64
CA PHE A 171 -6.61 -0.80 21.24
C PHE A 171 -7.70 -0.20 20.36
N ILE A 172 -7.32 0.68 19.43
CA ILE A 172 -8.23 1.27 18.45
C ILE A 172 -7.72 0.92 17.05
N ASP A 173 -8.47 0.12 16.31
CA ASP A 173 -8.18 -0.22 14.91
C ASP A 173 -9.04 0.63 13.97
N GLU A 174 -8.46 0.99 12.80
CA GLU A 174 -9.11 1.79 11.74
C GLU A 174 -9.73 3.11 12.24
N TYR A 175 -9.00 3.85 13.09
CA TYR A 175 -9.44 5.12 13.66
C TYR A 175 -9.88 6.15 12.59
N ASP A 176 -9.34 6.03 11.39
CA ASP A 176 -9.49 6.92 10.25
C ASP A 176 -10.60 6.47 9.28
N HIS A 177 -11.38 5.43 9.61
CA HIS A 177 -12.42 4.92 8.72
C HIS A 177 -13.45 5.98 8.31
N PHE A 178 -13.86 6.82 9.27
CA PHE A 178 -14.75 7.96 9.05
C PHE A 178 -14.16 8.96 8.05
N THR A 179 -12.90 9.34 8.22
CA THR A 179 -12.20 10.28 7.36
C THR A 179 -12.04 9.75 5.95
N ASN A 180 -11.72 8.47 5.82
CA ASN A 180 -11.59 7.83 4.51
C ASN A 180 -12.90 7.84 3.70
N LYS A 181 -14.07 7.80 4.36
CA LYS A 181 -15.37 8.00 3.70
C LYS A 181 -15.53 9.42 3.18
N ILE A 182 -15.13 10.41 3.96
CA ILE A 182 -15.24 11.83 3.60
C ILE A 182 -14.30 12.20 2.47
N LEU A 183 -13.07 11.70 2.49
CA LEU A 183 -12.12 11.88 1.40
C LEU A 183 -12.65 11.29 0.09
N ALA A 184 -13.43 10.20 0.18
CA ALA A 184 -14.09 9.61 -1.00
C ALA A 184 -15.24 10.47 -1.54
N GLU A 185 -15.90 11.27 -0.71
CA GLU A 185 -17.12 12.03 -1.05
C GLU A 185 -17.04 13.47 -0.50
N PRO A 186 -16.52 14.44 -1.28
CA PRO A 186 -16.29 15.83 -0.83
C PRO A 186 -17.53 16.55 -0.29
N GLN A 187 -18.73 16.12 -0.69
CA GLN A 187 -19.99 16.67 -0.18
C GLN A 187 -20.13 16.55 1.34
N TYR A 188 -19.39 15.63 1.96
CA TYR A 188 -19.41 15.42 3.41
C TYR A 188 -18.40 16.24 4.21
N MET A 189 -17.66 17.17 3.58
CA MET A 189 -16.67 18.00 4.28
C MET A 189 -17.27 18.85 5.40
N THR A 190 -18.51 19.31 5.23
CA THR A 190 -19.22 20.07 6.29
C THR A 190 -19.49 19.19 7.52
N SER A 191 -19.88 17.94 7.31
CA SER A 191 -20.12 16.97 8.39
C SER A 191 -18.81 16.56 9.07
N TYR A 192 -17.70 16.45 8.32
CA TYR A 192 -16.37 16.26 8.88
C TYR A 192 -16.02 17.31 9.92
N ARG A 193 -16.14 18.60 9.57
CA ARG A 193 -15.87 19.72 10.50
C ARG A 193 -16.66 19.63 11.77
N LYS A 194 -17.94 19.25 11.70
CA LYS A 194 -18.80 19.08 12.88
C LYS A 194 -18.32 17.98 13.82
N GLN A 195 -17.64 16.94 13.31
CA GLN A 195 -17.22 15.79 14.11
C GLN A 195 -15.79 15.90 14.64
N THR A 196 -14.92 16.64 13.95
CA THR A 196 -13.47 16.68 14.25
C THR A 196 -13.00 18.02 14.83
N HIS A 197 -13.71 19.14 14.56
CA HIS A 197 -13.30 20.48 15.00
C HIS A 197 -14.08 20.96 16.21
N GLY A 198 -13.45 21.78 17.02
CA GLY A 198 -14.09 22.43 18.18
C GLY A 198 -14.64 21.42 19.19
N GLU A 199 -15.97 21.36 19.32
CA GLU A 199 -16.71 20.42 20.17
C GLU A 199 -17.13 19.13 19.39
N GLY A 200 -16.43 18.77 18.33
CA GLY A 200 -16.73 17.59 17.53
C GLY A 200 -16.65 16.30 18.34
N TYR A 201 -17.60 15.38 18.12
CA TYR A 201 -17.80 14.22 18.99
C TYR A 201 -16.59 13.25 18.99
N LEU A 202 -15.94 13.06 17.86
CA LEU A 202 -14.73 12.24 17.79
C LEU A 202 -13.57 12.85 18.60
N ARG A 203 -13.42 14.16 18.56
CA ARG A 203 -12.44 14.88 19.39
C ARG A 203 -12.74 14.75 20.87
N LEU A 204 -14.01 14.96 21.29
CA LEU A 204 -14.43 14.76 22.68
C LEU A 204 -14.18 13.33 23.17
N PHE A 205 -14.36 12.33 22.29
CA PHE A 205 -14.01 10.95 22.61
C PHE A 205 -12.51 10.80 22.94
N PHE A 206 -11.61 11.37 22.13
CA PHE A 206 -10.17 11.30 22.41
C PHE A 206 -9.76 12.17 23.62
N ASP A 207 -10.46 13.27 23.90
CA ASP A 207 -10.30 14.02 25.15
C ASP A 207 -10.66 13.15 26.37
N ALA A 208 -11.73 12.36 26.27
CA ALA A 208 -12.13 11.41 27.33
C ALA A 208 -11.12 10.26 27.47
N VAL A 209 -10.60 9.72 26.36
CA VAL A 209 -9.50 8.74 26.40
C VAL A 209 -8.29 9.31 27.13
N LYS A 210 -7.92 10.58 26.85
CA LYS A 210 -6.84 11.28 27.56
C LYS A 210 -7.13 11.42 29.05
N ALA A 211 -8.33 11.83 29.42
CA ALA A 211 -8.71 11.96 30.83
C ALA A 211 -8.63 10.61 31.57
N ALA A 212 -9.05 9.52 30.92
CA ALA A 212 -9.01 8.17 31.47
C ALA A 212 -7.58 7.64 31.73
N THR A 213 -6.54 8.23 31.12
CA THR A 213 -5.14 7.85 31.39
C THR A 213 -4.67 8.21 32.80
N SER A 214 -5.38 9.09 33.47
CA SER A 214 -5.15 9.42 34.88
C SER A 214 -5.67 8.36 35.87
N THR A 215 -6.54 7.45 35.40
CA THR A 215 -7.12 6.34 36.19
C THR A 215 -6.56 4.99 35.73
N SER A 216 -7.39 4.06 35.33
CA SER A 216 -7.01 2.68 34.96
C SER A 216 -6.46 2.54 33.54
N LEU A 217 -6.69 3.49 32.64
CA LEU A 217 -6.22 3.40 31.26
C LEU A 217 -4.71 3.69 31.18
N LYS A 218 -3.87 2.66 31.14
CA LYS A 218 -2.42 2.81 31.27
C LYS A 218 -1.69 2.80 29.94
N ARG A 219 -2.24 2.17 28.90
CA ARG A 219 -1.68 2.16 27.55
C ARG A 219 -2.78 2.32 26.50
N VAL A 220 -2.44 2.97 25.40
CA VAL A 220 -3.31 3.14 24.23
C VAL A 220 -2.49 2.83 22.98
N PHE A 221 -3.02 1.97 22.09
CA PHE A 221 -2.46 1.69 20.78
C PHE A 221 -3.50 2.00 19.71
N VAL A 222 -3.20 2.95 18.83
CA VAL A 222 -4.10 3.40 17.76
C VAL A 222 -3.47 3.08 16.41
N THR A 223 -4.22 2.44 15.52
CA THR A 223 -3.77 2.14 14.17
C THR A 223 -4.81 2.49 13.11
N GLY A 224 -4.31 2.76 11.91
CA GLY A 224 -5.09 3.14 10.73
C GLY A 224 -4.24 3.20 9.48
N VAL A 225 -4.74 3.91 8.46
CA VAL A 225 -4.07 4.07 7.16
C VAL A 225 -3.75 5.53 6.87
N SER A 226 -4.65 6.47 7.22
CA SER A 226 -4.57 7.87 6.84
C SER A 226 -4.00 8.76 7.94
N PRO A 227 -3.12 9.73 7.65
CA PRO A 227 -2.68 10.75 8.59
C PRO A 227 -3.71 11.87 8.75
N VAL A 228 -4.74 11.89 7.91
CA VAL A 228 -5.82 12.89 7.96
C VAL A 228 -6.60 12.71 9.25
N THR A 229 -7.01 13.79 9.88
CA THR A 229 -7.56 13.84 11.25
C THR A 229 -6.56 13.61 12.39
N MET A 230 -5.36 13.12 12.13
CA MET A 230 -4.38 12.93 13.18
C MET A 230 -4.09 14.25 13.92
N ASP A 231 -4.03 15.36 13.20
CA ASP A 231 -3.80 16.70 13.76
C ASP A 231 -4.97 17.14 14.63
N ASP A 232 -6.19 16.89 14.18
CA ASP A 232 -7.43 17.19 14.94
C ASP A 232 -7.53 16.31 16.19
N LEU A 233 -7.17 15.02 16.08
CA LEU A 233 -7.17 14.09 17.22
C LEU A 233 -6.05 14.39 18.20
N THR A 234 -4.84 14.69 17.71
CA THR A 234 -3.70 14.99 18.58
C THR A 234 -3.86 16.32 19.30
N SER A 235 -4.68 17.25 18.82
CA SER A 235 -5.03 18.45 19.56
C SER A 235 -5.82 18.13 20.83
N GLY A 236 -6.69 17.11 20.82
CA GLY A 236 -7.37 16.56 21.99
C GLY A 236 -6.50 15.57 22.79
N PHE A 237 -5.80 14.67 22.08
CA PHE A 237 -4.94 13.64 22.67
C PHE A 237 -3.45 13.95 22.49
N ASN A 238 -3.01 15.11 22.93
CA ASN A 238 -1.64 15.63 22.74
C ASN A 238 -0.55 14.93 23.55
N ILE A 239 -0.86 13.83 24.22
CA ILE A 239 0.07 12.97 24.97
C ILE A 239 0.55 11.77 24.13
N GLY A 240 -0.10 11.52 23.00
CA GLY A 240 0.25 10.42 22.11
C GLY A 240 1.44 10.75 21.19
N THR A 241 2.19 9.73 20.80
CA THR A 241 3.31 9.84 19.86
C THR A 241 3.04 9.01 18.61
N ASN A 242 3.22 9.62 17.44
CA ASN A 242 3.10 8.94 16.16
C ASN A 242 4.46 8.35 15.74
N TYR A 243 4.57 7.03 15.78
CA TYR A 243 5.75 6.26 15.43
C TYR A 243 5.77 5.76 13.97
N SER A 244 4.83 6.20 13.15
CA SER A 244 4.70 5.73 11.76
C SER A 244 5.94 6.01 10.90
N LEU A 245 6.71 7.04 11.21
CA LEU A 245 7.93 7.43 10.51
C LEU A 245 9.20 7.20 11.34
N SER A 246 9.13 6.37 12.38
CA SER A 246 10.29 6.04 13.22
C SER A 246 11.05 4.86 12.64
N ALA A 247 12.37 4.98 12.57
CA ALA A 247 13.28 3.92 12.12
C ALA A 247 13.09 2.63 12.94
N GLU A 248 12.94 2.74 14.26
CA GLU A 248 12.74 1.61 15.19
C GLU A 248 11.56 0.73 14.82
N PHE A 249 10.50 1.30 14.23
CA PHE A 249 9.26 0.58 13.89
C PHE A 249 9.07 0.38 12.38
N ASN A 250 10.12 0.61 11.56
CA ASN A 250 10.05 0.41 10.11
C ASN A 250 9.65 -1.02 9.75
N GLU A 251 10.18 -2.01 10.47
CA GLU A 251 10.03 -3.44 10.20
C GLU A 251 8.93 -4.13 11.04
N MET A 252 8.20 -3.39 11.89
CA MET A 252 7.17 -3.97 12.76
C MET A 252 6.02 -4.62 11.98
N THR A 253 5.73 -4.13 10.79
CA THR A 253 4.74 -4.71 9.87
C THR A 253 5.32 -4.84 8.46
N GLY A 254 4.73 -5.73 7.64
CA GLY A 254 5.36 -6.14 6.39
C GLY A 254 6.42 -7.21 6.61
N PHE A 255 7.13 -7.58 5.55
CA PHE A 255 8.23 -8.55 5.63
C PHE A 255 9.51 -7.95 5.04
N THR A 256 10.64 -8.24 5.66
CA THR A 256 11.96 -8.00 5.06
C THR A 256 12.26 -9.06 4.01
N GLU A 257 13.27 -8.84 3.15
CA GLU A 257 13.70 -9.87 2.19
C GLU A 257 14.19 -11.14 2.91
N GLU A 258 14.86 -10.99 4.05
CA GLU A 258 15.35 -12.12 4.83
C GLU A 258 14.20 -12.98 5.36
N GLU A 259 13.16 -12.37 5.93
CA GLU A 259 11.95 -13.07 6.39
C GLU A 259 11.21 -13.78 5.24
N VAL A 260 11.12 -13.15 4.06
CA VAL A 260 10.55 -13.80 2.87
C VAL A 260 11.40 -14.98 2.42
N ARG A 261 12.72 -14.84 2.44
CA ARG A 261 13.69 -15.87 2.11
C ARG A 261 13.59 -17.08 3.06
N GLU A 262 13.50 -16.83 4.35
CA GLU A 262 13.29 -17.87 5.35
C GLU A 262 11.99 -18.64 5.12
N MET A 263 10.89 -17.92 4.85
CA MET A 263 9.59 -18.49 4.56
C MET A 263 9.64 -19.40 3.31
N LEU A 264 10.23 -18.91 2.21
CA LEU A 264 10.40 -19.67 0.97
C LEU A 264 11.30 -20.91 1.20
N THR A 265 12.37 -20.77 1.98
CA THR A 265 13.26 -21.87 2.34
C THR A 265 12.51 -22.95 3.12
N TYR A 266 11.69 -22.55 4.10
CA TYR A 266 10.83 -23.49 4.80
C TYR A 266 9.90 -24.24 3.84
N TYR A 267 9.15 -23.53 3.00
CA TYR A 267 8.19 -24.16 2.09
C TYR A 267 8.88 -25.02 1.03
N SER A 268 10.06 -24.65 0.54
CA SER A 268 10.85 -25.45 -0.41
C SER A 268 11.32 -26.78 0.21
N SER A 269 11.55 -26.81 1.53
CA SER A 269 11.95 -28.02 2.25
C SER A 269 10.80 -29.05 2.40
N VAL A 270 9.55 -28.59 2.36
CA VAL A 270 8.36 -29.45 2.56
C VAL A 270 7.49 -29.60 1.30
N CYS A 271 7.73 -28.80 0.26
CA CYS A 271 7.07 -28.85 -1.04
C CYS A 271 8.13 -28.95 -2.17
N PRO A 272 7.85 -29.69 -3.26
CA PRO A 272 8.80 -29.83 -4.37
C PRO A 272 8.77 -28.56 -5.26
N PHE A 273 9.46 -27.50 -4.85
CA PHE A 273 9.58 -26.27 -5.65
C PHE A 273 10.25 -26.55 -6.98
N ARG A 274 9.84 -25.82 -8.04
CA ARG A 274 10.44 -25.88 -9.38
C ARG A 274 11.51 -24.83 -9.58
N HIS A 275 11.48 -23.78 -8.78
CA HIS A 275 12.40 -22.64 -8.83
C HIS A 275 13.18 -22.58 -7.53
N SER A 276 14.39 -22.07 -7.60
CA SER A 276 15.19 -21.75 -6.40
C SER A 276 14.54 -20.61 -5.61
N VAL A 277 14.93 -20.48 -4.35
CA VAL A 277 14.49 -19.36 -3.51
C VAL A 277 14.91 -18.02 -4.12
N ASP A 278 16.13 -17.94 -4.68
CA ASP A 278 16.64 -16.72 -5.31
C ASP A 278 15.81 -16.33 -6.55
N GLU A 279 15.46 -17.28 -7.41
CA GLU A 279 14.58 -17.03 -8.56
C GLU A 279 13.22 -16.50 -8.12
N LEU A 280 12.63 -17.06 -7.06
CA LEU A 280 11.33 -16.60 -6.55
C LEU A 280 11.43 -15.19 -5.93
N ILE A 281 12.49 -14.88 -5.20
CA ILE A 281 12.76 -13.53 -4.68
C ILE A 281 12.87 -12.53 -5.85
N GLN A 282 13.63 -12.86 -6.89
CA GLN A 282 13.76 -11.99 -8.07
C GLN A 282 12.43 -11.74 -8.77
N VAL A 283 11.55 -12.74 -8.82
CA VAL A 283 10.18 -12.57 -9.37
C VAL A 283 9.31 -11.68 -8.49
N MET A 284 9.37 -11.87 -7.17
CA MET A 284 8.48 -11.17 -6.22
C MET A 284 8.91 -9.74 -5.93
N LYS A 285 10.21 -9.48 -5.87
CA LYS A 285 10.78 -8.20 -5.46
C LYS A 285 10.20 -7.00 -6.22
N PRO A 286 10.17 -6.98 -7.56
CA PRO A 286 9.61 -5.87 -8.30
C PRO A 286 8.13 -5.63 -8.06
N TRP A 287 7.39 -6.65 -7.60
CA TRP A 287 5.94 -6.58 -7.43
C TRP A 287 5.52 -6.18 -6.01
N TYR A 288 6.28 -6.56 -4.98
CA TYR A 288 5.78 -6.49 -3.60
C TYR A 288 6.69 -5.77 -2.63
N ASP A 289 7.96 -5.51 -3.01
CA ASP A 289 8.99 -4.87 -2.20
C ASP A 289 9.04 -3.34 -2.40
N ASN A 290 10.12 -2.75 -1.93
CA ASN A 290 10.56 -1.35 -2.05
C ASN A 290 9.82 -0.35 -1.15
N TYR A 291 9.09 -0.79 -0.14
CA TYR A 291 8.55 0.14 0.83
C TYR A 291 9.59 0.52 1.88
N CYS A 292 9.86 1.82 2.00
CA CYS A 292 10.66 2.42 3.06
C CYS A 292 9.80 3.46 3.78
N PHE A 293 9.63 3.32 5.10
CA PHE A 293 8.71 4.15 5.89
C PHE A 293 9.41 5.19 6.77
N ALA A 294 10.74 5.15 6.87
CA ALA A 294 11.52 6.11 7.64
C ALA A 294 12.74 6.57 6.82
N GLU A 295 13.02 7.87 6.83
CA GLU A 295 14.12 8.44 6.05
C GLU A 295 15.48 7.93 6.51
N GLU A 296 15.61 7.67 7.81
CA GLU A 296 16.86 7.27 8.46
C GLU A 296 17.35 5.88 8.03
N VAL A 297 16.41 4.99 7.60
CA VAL A 297 16.74 3.62 7.16
C VAL A 297 16.73 3.46 5.65
N TYR A 298 16.63 4.56 4.89
CA TYR A 298 16.73 4.50 3.44
C TYR A 298 18.06 3.91 2.99
N GLY A 299 17.99 2.92 2.10
CA GLY A 299 19.15 2.19 1.60
C GLY A 299 19.63 1.03 2.49
N GLU A 300 19.03 0.85 3.67
CA GLU A 300 19.36 -0.26 4.58
C GLU A 300 18.38 -1.42 4.38
N THR A 301 17.09 -1.17 4.58
CA THR A 301 16.03 -2.20 4.53
C THR A 301 14.80 -1.69 3.80
N THR A 302 14.26 -2.51 2.89
CA THR A 302 12.95 -2.31 2.28
C THR A 302 11.97 -3.38 2.74
N MET A 303 10.68 -3.04 2.69
CA MET A 303 9.62 -3.90 3.19
C MET A 303 8.75 -4.42 2.06
N TYR A 304 8.48 -5.72 2.07
CA TYR A 304 7.47 -6.36 1.24
C TYR A 304 6.07 -6.19 1.84
N ASN A 305 5.07 -6.01 1.00
CA ASN A 305 3.68 -6.13 1.42
C ASN A 305 3.38 -7.58 1.82
N SER A 306 3.13 -7.82 3.11
CA SER A 306 3.02 -9.17 3.68
C SER A 306 1.88 -9.99 3.07
N VAL A 307 0.72 -9.38 2.83
CA VAL A 307 -0.44 -10.11 2.26
C VAL A 307 -0.16 -10.53 0.82
N MET A 308 0.56 -9.71 0.05
CA MET A 308 0.93 -10.02 -1.34
C MET A 308 1.94 -11.17 -1.41
N VAL A 309 2.91 -11.19 -0.50
CA VAL A 309 3.85 -12.31 -0.38
C VAL A 309 3.12 -13.61 -0.05
N LEU A 310 2.22 -13.58 0.93
CA LEU A 310 1.42 -14.75 1.31
C LEU A 310 0.52 -15.23 0.16
N TYR A 311 -0.11 -14.30 -0.57
CA TYR A 311 -0.87 -14.60 -1.78
C TYR A 311 -0.01 -15.32 -2.82
N PHE A 312 1.17 -14.78 -3.14
CA PHE A 312 2.06 -15.39 -4.12
C PHE A 312 2.44 -16.81 -3.73
N ILE A 313 2.88 -17.02 -2.48
CA ILE A 313 3.31 -18.33 -2.01
C ILE A 313 2.14 -19.34 -2.04
N ASP A 314 0.94 -18.92 -1.64
CA ASP A 314 -0.25 -19.75 -1.68
C ASP A 314 -0.60 -20.15 -3.12
N GLN A 315 -0.63 -19.20 -4.04
CA GLN A 315 -0.90 -19.44 -5.46
C GLN A 315 0.19 -20.30 -6.11
N TYR A 316 1.47 -20.03 -5.82
CA TYR A 316 2.59 -20.79 -6.34
C TYR A 316 2.49 -22.28 -5.94
N ILE A 317 2.24 -22.56 -4.67
CA ILE A 317 2.14 -23.94 -4.17
C ILE A 317 0.86 -24.62 -4.70
N SER A 318 -0.27 -23.93 -4.70
CA SER A 318 -1.54 -24.49 -5.19
C SER A 318 -1.54 -24.77 -6.70
N SER A 319 -0.79 -23.98 -7.47
CA SER A 319 -0.58 -24.15 -8.92
C SER A 319 0.54 -25.15 -9.28
N ARG A 320 0.84 -26.11 -8.41
CA ARG A 320 1.92 -27.10 -8.59
C ARG A 320 3.30 -26.45 -8.79
N CYS A 321 3.58 -25.43 -7.99
CA CYS A 321 4.82 -24.66 -8.01
C CYS A 321 5.13 -24.03 -9.38
N ARG A 322 4.11 -23.44 -9.99
CA ARG A 322 4.25 -22.56 -11.16
C ARG A 322 4.08 -21.11 -10.71
N ILE A 323 4.83 -20.20 -11.32
CA ILE A 323 4.68 -18.77 -11.08
C ILE A 323 3.23 -18.36 -11.42
N PRO A 324 2.53 -17.64 -10.53
CA PRO A 324 1.16 -17.19 -10.75
C PRO A 324 1.08 -16.32 -12.02
N LYS A 325 0.07 -16.56 -12.86
CA LYS A 325 -0.18 -15.73 -14.03
C LYS A 325 -0.57 -14.30 -13.64
N TYR A 326 -1.31 -14.16 -12.54
CA TYR A 326 -1.75 -12.87 -12.00
C TYR A 326 -0.99 -12.61 -10.70
N MET A 327 -0.15 -11.58 -10.73
CA MET A 327 0.65 -11.18 -9.57
C MET A 327 -0.15 -10.34 -8.57
N ILE A 328 -1.35 -9.90 -8.95
CA ILE A 328 -2.26 -9.09 -8.11
C ILE A 328 -3.58 -9.84 -7.96
N GLU A 329 -4.03 -9.99 -6.72
CA GLU A 329 -5.34 -10.52 -6.40
C GLU A 329 -6.46 -9.52 -6.77
N ASP A 330 -7.59 -10.01 -7.27
CA ASP A 330 -8.70 -9.14 -7.70
C ASP A 330 -9.28 -8.29 -6.55
N ASN A 331 -9.32 -8.80 -5.33
CA ASN A 331 -9.77 -8.04 -4.15
C ASN A 331 -8.84 -6.84 -3.84
N ILE A 332 -7.57 -6.94 -4.21
CA ILE A 332 -6.60 -5.85 -4.04
C ILE A 332 -6.90 -4.73 -5.04
N ARG A 333 -7.26 -5.08 -6.27
CA ARG A 333 -7.67 -4.11 -7.29
C ARG A 333 -8.89 -3.28 -6.87
N VAL A 334 -9.82 -3.88 -6.12
CA VAL A 334 -11.03 -3.18 -5.61
C VAL A 334 -10.67 -2.14 -4.54
N ASP A 335 -9.73 -2.42 -3.66
CA ASP A 335 -9.30 -1.46 -2.62
C ASP A 335 -8.68 -0.19 -3.23
N TYR A 336 -7.96 -0.32 -4.33
CA TYR A 336 -7.40 0.82 -5.06
C TYR A 336 -8.45 1.66 -5.81
N ASN A 337 -9.67 1.18 -6.01
CA ASN A 337 -10.75 2.02 -6.55
C ASN A 337 -11.13 3.17 -5.60
N LYS A 338 -10.92 3.02 -4.28
CA LYS A 338 -11.06 4.12 -3.31
C LYS A 338 -9.98 5.19 -3.51
N LEU A 339 -8.77 4.80 -3.93
CA LEU A 339 -7.70 5.72 -4.30
C LEU A 339 -8.02 6.55 -5.55
N ARG A 340 -8.83 6.03 -6.48
CA ARG A 340 -9.33 6.82 -7.62
C ARG A 340 -10.08 8.07 -7.18
N MET A 341 -10.76 8.00 -6.04
CA MET A 341 -11.49 9.16 -5.49
C MET A 341 -10.53 10.19 -4.89
N LEU A 342 -9.50 9.74 -4.20
CA LEU A 342 -8.47 10.63 -3.65
C LEU A 342 -7.69 11.37 -4.75
N ILE A 343 -7.31 10.65 -5.80
CA ILE A 343 -6.57 11.23 -6.93
C ILE A 343 -7.43 12.22 -7.75
N ARG A 344 -8.76 12.24 -7.60
CA ARG A 344 -9.59 13.33 -8.16
C ARG A 344 -9.18 14.70 -7.63
N HIS A 345 -8.66 14.78 -6.41
CA HIS A 345 -8.12 16.01 -5.85
C HIS A 345 -6.87 16.49 -6.60
N ASP A 346 -6.09 15.60 -7.22
CA ASP A 346 -4.96 16.00 -8.08
C ASP A 346 -5.40 16.89 -9.25
N LYS A 347 -6.66 16.78 -9.71
CA LYS A 347 -7.23 17.64 -10.76
C LYS A 347 -7.51 19.07 -10.30
N GLU A 348 -7.57 19.33 -8.99
CA GLU A 348 -7.78 20.66 -8.42
C GLU A 348 -6.48 21.47 -8.40
N PHE A 349 -5.30 20.78 -8.51
CA PHE A 349 -4.03 21.46 -8.70
C PHE A 349 -3.95 22.10 -10.10
N ALA A 350 -3.23 23.22 -10.19
CA ALA A 350 -2.85 23.76 -11.48
C ALA A 350 -2.09 22.69 -12.27
N TYR A 351 -2.24 22.68 -13.59
CA TYR A 351 -1.68 21.63 -14.46
C TYR A 351 -0.19 21.36 -14.19
N ASP A 352 0.60 22.41 -14.01
CA ASP A 352 2.05 22.32 -13.74
C ASP A 352 2.38 21.79 -12.33
N ALA A 353 1.36 21.59 -11.47
CA ALA A 353 1.50 21.12 -10.11
C ALA A 353 0.90 19.70 -9.90
N SER A 354 0.44 19.03 -10.97
CA SER A 354 -0.08 17.67 -10.86
C SER A 354 1.00 16.69 -10.42
N ILE A 355 0.86 16.18 -9.19
CA ILE A 355 1.80 15.25 -8.57
C ILE A 355 1.83 13.93 -9.32
N ILE A 356 0.66 13.43 -9.74
CA ILE A 356 0.57 12.18 -10.51
C ILE A 356 1.23 12.33 -11.89
N GLN A 357 1.10 13.49 -12.53
CA GLN A 357 1.76 13.74 -13.81
C GLN A 357 3.29 13.70 -13.64
N HIS A 358 3.83 14.37 -12.61
CA HIS A 358 5.27 14.33 -12.31
C HIS A 358 5.77 12.93 -12.00
N LEU A 359 5.01 12.14 -11.25
CA LEU A 359 5.36 10.73 -10.99
C LEU A 359 5.49 9.90 -12.26
N VAL A 360 4.69 10.21 -13.28
CA VAL A 360 4.72 9.49 -14.56
C VAL A 360 5.79 10.03 -15.50
N THR A 361 5.99 11.36 -15.56
CA THR A 361 6.95 11.98 -16.48
C THR A 361 8.36 12.04 -15.93
N ASP A 362 8.52 12.35 -14.64
CA ASP A 362 9.82 12.57 -14.00
C ASP A 362 10.28 11.36 -13.20
N GLY A 363 9.40 10.33 -13.03
CA GLY A 363 9.66 9.14 -12.24
C GLY A 363 9.59 9.36 -10.73
N PHE A 364 9.57 10.61 -10.24
CA PHE A 364 9.57 10.93 -8.82
C PHE A 364 8.87 12.26 -8.52
N VAL A 365 8.54 12.46 -7.25
CA VAL A 365 8.14 13.75 -6.69
C VAL A 365 8.93 14.04 -5.43
N THR A 366 8.97 15.31 -5.03
CA THR A 366 9.61 15.72 -3.77
C THR A 366 8.62 16.44 -2.86
N GLY A 367 8.77 16.27 -1.55
CA GLY A 367 7.90 16.93 -0.58
C GLY A 367 8.43 16.79 0.84
N ASN A 368 7.73 17.42 1.80
CA ASN A 368 7.99 17.26 3.22
C ASN A 368 6.91 16.38 3.83
N LEU A 369 7.29 15.23 4.39
CA LEU A 369 6.33 14.34 5.04
C LEU A 369 5.67 15.00 6.25
N LYS A 370 4.35 15.03 6.23
CA LYS A 370 3.52 15.49 7.34
C LYS A 370 3.05 14.30 8.17
N ARG A 371 3.17 14.39 9.48
CA ARG A 371 2.71 13.35 10.42
C ARG A 371 1.20 13.36 10.65
N GLY A 372 0.55 14.47 10.32
CA GLY A 372 -0.88 14.68 10.38
C GLY A 372 -1.26 16.02 9.75
N PHE A 373 -2.48 16.13 9.24
CA PHE A 373 -3.05 17.36 8.70
C PHE A 373 -4.58 17.23 8.62
N PRO A 374 -5.34 18.35 8.70
CA PRO A 374 -6.78 18.33 8.56
C PRO A 374 -7.21 18.07 7.09
N ALA A 375 -8.39 17.47 6.90
CA ALA A 375 -8.89 17.10 5.57
C ALA A 375 -9.03 18.30 4.61
N GLU A 376 -9.29 19.49 5.13
CA GLU A 376 -9.41 20.71 4.33
C GLU A 376 -8.10 21.13 3.65
N SER A 377 -6.98 20.71 4.21
CA SER A 377 -5.64 21.05 3.71
C SER A 377 -5.10 20.02 2.72
N ILE A 378 -5.92 19.07 2.25
CA ILE A 378 -5.48 18.00 1.35
C ILE A 378 -4.91 18.55 0.03
N ASN A 379 -5.37 19.73 -0.41
CA ASN A 379 -4.91 20.37 -1.63
C ASN A 379 -3.55 21.10 -1.47
N ASP A 380 -2.93 21.06 -0.28
CA ASP A 380 -1.53 21.42 -0.14
C ASP A 380 -0.66 20.29 -0.73
N PRO A 381 0.33 20.61 -1.60
CA PRO A 381 1.16 19.58 -2.25
C PRO A 381 1.89 18.64 -1.29
N ASP A 382 2.43 19.15 -0.17
CA ASP A 382 3.13 18.32 0.82
C ASP A 382 2.15 17.39 1.55
N ASN A 383 0.92 17.84 1.81
CA ASN A 383 -0.14 17.04 2.42
C ASN A 383 -0.61 15.94 1.47
N PHE A 384 -0.77 16.26 0.19
CA PHE A 384 -1.21 15.27 -0.81
C PHE A 384 -0.13 14.21 -1.05
N VAL A 385 1.16 14.60 -1.17
CA VAL A 385 2.28 13.65 -1.24
C VAL A 385 2.31 12.76 0.00
N SER A 386 2.14 13.35 1.19
CA SER A 386 2.08 12.59 2.45
C SER A 386 0.92 11.59 2.45
N LEU A 387 -0.26 12.00 1.97
CA LEU A 387 -1.41 11.11 1.86
C LEU A 387 -1.11 9.91 0.94
N LEU A 388 -0.56 10.16 -0.25
CA LEU A 388 -0.17 9.10 -1.18
C LEU A 388 0.85 8.14 -0.56
N PHE A 389 1.82 8.67 0.20
CA PHE A 389 2.79 7.87 0.93
C PHE A 389 2.13 6.96 1.98
N TYR A 390 1.28 7.49 2.86
CA TYR A 390 0.60 6.69 3.88
C TYR A 390 -0.37 5.66 3.30
N PHE A 391 -0.94 5.92 2.13
CA PHE A 391 -1.74 4.92 1.40
C PHE A 391 -0.88 3.86 0.68
N GLY A 392 0.45 4.01 0.71
CA GLY A 392 1.39 3.08 0.08
C GLY A 392 1.49 3.23 -1.44
N MET A 393 1.09 4.38 -1.98
CA MET A 393 1.28 4.70 -3.40
C MET A 393 2.68 5.27 -3.68
N LEU A 394 3.33 5.78 -2.66
CA LEU A 394 4.69 6.30 -2.71
C LEU A 394 5.54 5.63 -1.65
N THR A 395 6.83 5.61 -1.89
CA THR A 395 7.88 5.20 -0.95
C THR A 395 9.00 6.21 -0.93
N ILE A 396 9.75 6.27 0.16
CA ILE A 396 10.95 7.10 0.28
C ILE A 396 12.07 6.52 -0.60
N ASP A 397 12.67 7.38 -1.44
CA ASP A 397 13.80 7.08 -2.32
C ASP A 397 14.94 8.10 -2.13
N GLY A 398 15.28 8.37 -0.88
CA GLY A 398 16.33 9.30 -0.51
C GLY A 398 15.91 10.76 -0.52
N THR A 399 16.85 11.63 -0.89
CA THR A 399 16.65 13.08 -0.91
C THR A 399 17.05 13.70 -2.24
N TYR A 400 16.32 14.72 -2.66
CA TYR A 400 16.64 15.51 -3.83
C TYR A 400 16.52 17.00 -3.49
N ARG A 401 17.62 17.74 -3.66
CA ARG A 401 17.71 19.19 -3.36
C ARG A 401 17.20 19.57 -1.97
N GLY A 402 17.48 18.72 -0.96
CA GLY A 402 17.12 18.96 0.44
C GLY A 402 15.67 18.65 0.82
N LYS A 403 14.90 18.05 -0.08
CA LYS A 403 13.56 17.51 0.20
C LYS A 403 13.57 15.99 0.08
N THR A 404 12.69 15.31 0.77
CA THR A 404 12.48 13.87 0.60
C THR A 404 12.01 13.58 -0.82
N LYS A 405 12.67 12.63 -1.47
CA LYS A 405 12.32 12.12 -2.78
C LYS A 405 11.40 10.92 -2.62
N PHE A 406 10.32 10.89 -3.40
CA PHE A 406 9.34 9.82 -3.41
C PHE A 406 9.19 9.24 -4.80
N VAL A 407 9.09 7.91 -4.85
CA VAL A 407 8.86 7.15 -6.08
C VAL A 407 7.69 6.17 -5.91
N ILE A 408 7.20 5.62 -7.00
CA ILE A 408 6.25 4.50 -6.98
C ILE A 408 7.00 3.27 -6.47
N PRO A 409 6.53 2.59 -5.40
CA PRO A 409 7.31 1.52 -4.77
C PRO A 409 7.51 0.29 -5.66
N ASN A 410 6.46 -0.13 -6.39
CA ASN A 410 6.49 -1.40 -7.11
C ASN A 410 5.42 -1.48 -8.22
N GLU A 411 5.41 -2.61 -8.93
CA GLU A 411 4.54 -2.84 -10.07
C GLU A 411 3.04 -2.90 -9.69
N VAL A 412 2.70 -3.40 -8.49
CA VAL A 412 1.30 -3.40 -8.03
C VAL A 412 0.76 -1.98 -8.00
N VAL A 413 1.51 -1.06 -7.44
CA VAL A 413 1.12 0.36 -7.34
C VAL A 413 1.20 1.04 -8.70
N ARG A 414 2.24 0.73 -9.50
CA ARG A 414 2.41 1.26 -10.84
C ARG A 414 1.20 0.96 -11.73
N GLU A 415 0.78 -0.32 -11.81
CA GLU A 415 -0.43 -0.70 -12.55
C GLU A 415 -1.66 0.11 -12.12
N GLN A 416 -1.81 0.38 -10.82
CA GLN A 416 -2.96 1.14 -10.31
C GLN A 416 -2.91 2.62 -10.73
N ILE A 417 -1.76 3.26 -10.61
CA ILE A 417 -1.58 4.67 -11.02
C ILE A 417 -1.84 4.82 -12.52
N TYR A 418 -1.31 3.94 -13.35
CA TYR A 418 -1.51 3.99 -14.80
C TYR A 418 -2.95 3.64 -15.20
N ALA A 419 -3.58 2.66 -14.55
CA ALA A 419 -5.00 2.38 -14.76
C ALA A 419 -5.88 3.58 -14.39
N TYR A 420 -5.51 4.31 -13.34
CA TYR A 420 -6.16 5.57 -12.99
C TYR A 420 -5.96 6.63 -14.07
N LEU A 421 -4.73 6.88 -14.53
CA LEU A 421 -4.46 7.85 -15.59
C LEU A 421 -5.30 7.56 -16.84
N LEU A 422 -5.36 6.31 -17.28
CA LEU A 422 -6.23 5.93 -18.40
C LEU A 422 -7.70 6.22 -18.11
N SER A 423 -8.16 6.02 -16.86
CA SER A 423 -9.54 6.34 -16.50
C SER A 423 -9.82 7.84 -16.55
N THR A 424 -8.82 8.70 -16.31
CA THR A 424 -9.00 10.16 -16.45
C THR A 424 -9.14 10.59 -17.91
N TYR A 425 -8.51 9.86 -18.81
CA TYR A 425 -8.70 10.05 -20.25
C TYR A 425 -10.04 9.47 -20.72
N LYS A 426 -10.62 8.50 -20.01
CA LYS A 426 -11.90 7.85 -20.31
C LYS A 426 -13.15 8.66 -19.99
N GLU A 427 -13.06 9.72 -19.23
CA GLU A 427 -14.23 10.60 -18.97
C GLU A 427 -14.85 11.17 -20.28
N ASN A 428 -14.16 11.02 -21.42
CA ASN A 428 -14.61 11.33 -22.77
C ASN A 428 -14.95 10.08 -23.61
N GLU A 429 -15.51 9.00 -23.01
CA GLU A 429 -15.96 7.78 -23.72
C GLU A 429 -14.86 7.03 -24.50
N LEU A 430 -13.78 6.61 -23.85
CA LEU A 430 -12.84 5.66 -24.41
C LEU A 430 -13.50 4.28 -24.61
N ALA A 431 -14.27 4.13 -25.66
CA ALA A 431 -14.73 2.84 -26.15
C ALA A 431 -13.75 2.32 -27.20
N TYR A 432 -12.69 1.62 -26.79
CA TYR A 432 -11.92 0.78 -27.72
C TYR A 432 -12.40 -0.67 -27.62
N ASP A 433 -12.36 -1.36 -28.75
CA ASP A 433 -12.67 -2.78 -28.79
C ASP A 433 -11.58 -3.55 -28.03
N THR A 434 -11.98 -4.19 -26.93
CA THR A 434 -11.09 -4.98 -26.08
C THR A 434 -10.54 -6.21 -26.80
N TYR A 435 -11.29 -6.77 -27.75
CA TYR A 435 -10.84 -7.88 -28.58
C TYR A 435 -9.73 -7.43 -29.55
N GLN A 436 -9.97 -6.30 -30.25
CA GLN A 436 -8.96 -5.71 -31.13
C GLN A 436 -7.67 -5.40 -30.37
N LYS A 437 -7.76 -4.85 -29.16
CA LYS A 437 -6.57 -4.60 -28.31
C LYS A 437 -5.81 -5.89 -28.00
N SER A 438 -6.52 -6.94 -27.60
CA SER A 438 -5.92 -8.24 -27.27
C SER A 438 -5.21 -8.88 -28.47
N ASP A 439 -5.82 -8.78 -29.65
CA ASP A 439 -5.22 -9.31 -30.88
C ASP A 439 -3.95 -8.52 -31.26
N LEU A 440 -3.98 -7.20 -31.15
CA LEU A 440 -2.81 -6.35 -31.39
C LEU A 440 -1.68 -6.59 -30.39
N GLU A 441 -2.00 -6.81 -29.12
CA GLU A 441 -1.02 -7.17 -28.09
C GLU A 441 -0.37 -8.53 -28.40
N SER A 442 -1.15 -9.49 -28.87
CA SER A 442 -0.64 -10.81 -29.29
C SER A 442 0.25 -10.70 -30.54
N GLY A 443 -0.18 -9.97 -31.57
CA GLY A 443 0.64 -9.70 -32.76
C GLY A 443 1.95 -8.98 -32.44
N PHE A 444 1.90 -8.04 -31.49
CA PHE A 444 3.08 -7.35 -30.98
C PHE A 444 4.05 -8.31 -30.27
N ALA A 445 3.54 -9.25 -29.48
CA ALA A 445 4.37 -10.17 -28.68
C ALA A 445 4.96 -11.33 -29.49
N TYR A 446 4.21 -11.89 -30.47
CA TYR A 446 4.56 -13.11 -31.18
C TYR A 446 4.91 -12.90 -32.64
N ASP A 447 4.38 -11.86 -33.29
CA ASP A 447 4.62 -11.61 -34.72
C ASP A 447 5.54 -10.40 -34.97
N GLY A 448 5.89 -9.63 -33.94
CA GLY A 448 6.73 -8.43 -34.07
C GLY A 448 6.01 -7.23 -34.69
N ASP A 449 4.66 -7.22 -34.70
CA ASP A 449 3.86 -6.17 -35.35
C ASP A 449 3.75 -4.90 -34.47
N TYR A 450 4.88 -4.21 -34.31
CA TYR A 450 4.95 -2.96 -33.57
C TYR A 450 4.15 -1.81 -34.25
N LYS A 451 4.04 -1.82 -35.59
CA LYS A 451 3.37 -0.73 -36.33
C LYS A 451 1.87 -0.70 -36.03
N SER A 452 1.21 -1.85 -36.06
CA SER A 452 -0.22 -1.94 -35.74
C SER A 452 -0.48 -1.58 -34.28
N TYR A 453 0.39 -2.01 -33.37
CA TYR A 453 0.25 -1.70 -31.94
C TYR A 453 0.41 -0.22 -31.63
N PHE A 454 1.51 0.45 -32.09
CA PHE A 454 1.69 1.88 -31.88
C PHE A 454 0.73 2.73 -32.72
N GLY A 455 0.29 2.26 -33.88
CA GLY A 455 -0.78 2.85 -34.66
C GLY A 455 -2.09 2.93 -33.89
N PHE A 456 -2.46 1.86 -33.20
CA PHE A 456 -3.64 1.84 -32.34
C PHE A 456 -3.54 2.84 -31.17
N ILE A 457 -2.36 2.95 -30.53
CA ILE A 457 -2.11 3.94 -29.46
C ILE A 457 -2.23 5.37 -30.03
N ALA A 458 -1.64 5.63 -31.20
CA ALA A 458 -1.68 6.93 -31.85
C ALA A 458 -3.11 7.33 -32.23
N ASP A 459 -3.90 6.41 -32.77
CA ASP A 459 -5.32 6.64 -33.08
C ASP A 459 -6.12 6.95 -31.82
N ALA A 460 -5.82 6.27 -30.71
CA ALA A 460 -6.44 6.55 -29.42
C ALA A 460 -6.05 7.95 -28.91
N ILE A 461 -4.77 8.33 -28.96
CA ILE A 461 -4.30 9.68 -28.61
C ILE A 461 -5.04 10.73 -29.45
N LYS A 462 -5.10 10.55 -30.75
CA LYS A 462 -5.74 11.50 -31.67
C LYS A 462 -7.25 11.64 -31.42
N ARG A 463 -7.94 10.53 -31.17
CA ARG A 463 -9.39 10.47 -30.99
C ARG A 463 -9.82 11.06 -29.65
N TYR A 464 -9.05 10.83 -28.60
CA TYR A 464 -9.45 11.11 -27.22
C TYR A 464 -8.76 12.33 -26.60
N SER A 465 -7.82 13.01 -27.30
CA SER A 465 -7.22 14.24 -26.83
C SER A 465 -8.20 15.41 -26.89
N SER A 466 -8.50 16.02 -25.76
CA SER A 466 -9.20 17.30 -25.67
C SER A 466 -8.28 18.46 -26.09
N GLN A 467 -8.85 19.66 -26.32
CA GLN A 467 -8.03 20.85 -26.53
C GLN A 467 -7.06 21.12 -25.36
N ARG A 468 -7.49 20.83 -24.14
CA ARG A 468 -6.70 20.97 -22.92
C ARG A 468 -5.55 19.95 -22.88
N ASP A 469 -5.77 18.74 -23.35
CA ASP A 469 -4.74 17.70 -23.42
C ASP A 469 -3.69 18.00 -24.50
N ARG A 470 -4.10 18.61 -25.60
CA ARG A 470 -3.17 19.08 -26.64
C ARG A 470 -2.25 20.20 -26.16
N GLN A 471 -2.67 20.99 -25.17
CA GLN A 471 -1.82 21.98 -24.51
C GLN A 471 -0.77 21.35 -23.60
N LYS A 472 -1.03 20.12 -23.11
CA LYS A 472 -0.11 19.34 -22.28
C LYS A 472 1.09 18.78 -23.06
N GLY A 473 0.97 18.68 -24.37
CA GLY A 473 2.07 18.33 -25.27
C GLY A 473 2.71 16.98 -24.97
N GLU A 474 4.03 17.00 -24.80
CA GLU A 474 4.87 15.83 -24.59
C GLU A 474 4.40 14.93 -23.42
N SER A 475 4.13 15.53 -22.27
CA SER A 475 3.72 14.80 -21.05
C SER A 475 2.43 13.99 -21.25
N TYR A 476 1.49 14.50 -22.07
CA TYR A 476 0.25 13.79 -22.39
C TYR A 476 0.53 12.57 -23.26
N VAL A 477 1.27 12.74 -24.35
CA VAL A 477 1.59 11.66 -25.30
C VAL A 477 2.40 10.58 -24.62
N HIS A 478 3.41 10.96 -23.84
CA HIS A 478 4.26 10.04 -23.09
C HIS A 478 3.46 9.28 -22.03
N GLY A 479 2.72 9.99 -21.16
CA GLY A 479 1.92 9.39 -20.11
C GLY A 479 0.83 8.46 -20.65
N PHE A 480 0.17 8.82 -21.75
CA PHE A 480 -0.84 7.96 -22.38
C PHE A 480 -0.21 6.69 -22.98
N THR A 481 0.91 6.82 -23.69
CA THR A 481 1.63 5.66 -24.26
C THR A 481 2.10 4.71 -23.18
N LEU A 482 2.72 5.22 -22.11
CA LEU A 482 3.11 4.41 -20.95
C LEU A 482 1.90 3.71 -20.31
N ALA A 483 0.81 4.44 -20.09
CA ALA A 483 -0.38 3.87 -19.47
C ALA A 483 -1.02 2.76 -20.33
N MET A 484 -0.99 2.89 -21.64
CA MET A 484 -1.46 1.85 -22.56
C MET A 484 -0.53 0.64 -22.58
N THR A 485 0.79 0.84 -22.59
CA THR A 485 1.79 -0.25 -22.57
C THR A 485 1.84 -0.97 -21.24
N CYS A 486 1.61 -0.30 -20.11
CA CYS A 486 1.51 -0.94 -18.79
C CYS A 486 0.33 -1.90 -18.66
N GLN A 487 -0.70 -1.76 -19.48
CA GLN A 487 -1.83 -2.70 -19.50
C GLN A 487 -1.62 -3.89 -20.44
N ASN A 488 -0.49 -3.94 -21.14
CA ASN A 488 -0.14 -5.07 -21.98
C ASN A 488 0.21 -6.27 -21.10
N MET A 489 -0.42 -7.43 -21.37
CA MET A 489 -0.23 -8.63 -20.54
C MET A 489 1.11 -9.34 -20.78
N PHE A 490 1.80 -9.04 -21.87
CA PHE A 490 3.03 -9.71 -22.30
C PHE A 490 4.29 -8.99 -21.87
N TYR A 491 4.20 -7.68 -21.60
CA TYR A 491 5.35 -6.83 -21.32
C TYR A 491 5.19 -6.06 -20.03
N ARG A 492 6.32 -5.81 -19.41
CA ARG A 492 6.48 -4.87 -18.33
C ARG A 492 7.26 -3.67 -18.83
N PRO A 493 6.65 -2.48 -18.95
CA PRO A 493 7.40 -1.30 -19.30
C PRO A 493 8.31 -0.89 -18.13
N ILE A 494 9.59 -0.73 -18.43
CA ILE A 494 10.58 -0.17 -17.55
C ILE A 494 10.92 1.20 -18.14
N SER A 495 10.49 2.28 -17.49
CA SER A 495 10.90 3.64 -17.80
C SER A 495 12.10 3.97 -16.92
N GLU A 496 13.17 4.43 -17.53
CA GLU A 496 14.43 4.84 -16.94
C GLU A 496 15.06 3.92 -15.89
N LEU A 497 16.17 3.38 -16.28
CA LEU A 497 17.23 3.07 -15.36
C LEU A 497 18.13 4.31 -15.28
N ASP A 498 18.27 4.78 -14.05
CA ASP A 498 19.08 5.86 -13.55
C ASP A 498 20.32 6.16 -14.45
N ASN A 499 20.20 7.12 -15.34
CA ASN A 499 21.34 7.68 -16.06
C ASN A 499 21.17 9.19 -16.22
N GLN A 500 22.17 9.93 -15.79
CA GLN A 500 22.34 11.39 -15.68
C GLN A 500 22.11 12.21 -16.98
N ALA A 501 21.42 11.69 -17.98
CA ALA A 501 21.35 12.28 -19.33
C ALA A 501 19.95 12.30 -19.98
N GLY A 502 18.88 12.61 -19.26
CA GLY A 502 17.57 12.99 -19.86
C GLY A 502 16.58 11.82 -20.08
N TYR A 503 15.31 12.17 -20.12
CA TYR A 503 14.11 11.31 -20.18
C TYR A 503 14.08 10.37 -21.40
N ALA A 504 13.66 9.34 -21.28
CA ALA A 504 13.08 8.10 -21.04
C ALA A 504 12.72 7.29 -22.26
N ASP A 505 13.53 6.34 -22.49
CA ASP A 505 13.19 5.22 -23.37
C ASP A 505 12.31 4.25 -22.59
N ILE A 506 11.30 3.70 -23.23
CA ILE A 506 10.46 2.67 -22.65
C ILE A 506 11.07 1.32 -23.05
N PHE A 507 11.65 0.60 -22.11
CA PHE A 507 12.00 -0.81 -22.35
C PHE A 507 10.79 -1.69 -22.00
N LEU A 508 10.26 -2.40 -22.97
CA LEU A 508 9.19 -3.38 -22.79
C LEU A 508 9.84 -4.73 -22.51
N ARG A 509 10.08 -4.99 -21.22
CA ARG A 509 10.64 -6.25 -20.74
C ARG A 509 9.65 -7.38 -20.98
N PRO A 510 10.04 -8.46 -21.67
CA PRO A 510 9.17 -9.60 -21.90
C PRO A 510 8.94 -10.40 -20.61
N LEU A 511 7.68 -10.79 -20.35
CA LEU A 511 7.31 -11.63 -19.20
C LEU A 511 7.47 -13.11 -19.55
N LEU A 512 8.70 -13.54 -19.81
CA LEU A 512 9.01 -14.92 -20.23
C LEU A 512 8.70 -15.96 -19.14
N GLU A 513 8.60 -15.54 -17.88
CA GLU A 513 8.17 -16.39 -16.78
C GLU A 513 6.72 -16.88 -16.98
N ASN A 514 5.88 -16.05 -17.62
CA ASN A 514 4.49 -16.35 -17.88
C ASN A 514 4.23 -16.78 -19.32
N TYR A 515 5.05 -16.29 -20.26
CA TYR A 515 4.93 -16.51 -21.70
C TYR A 515 6.30 -16.91 -22.29
N PRO A 516 6.79 -18.14 -22.02
CA PRO A 516 8.14 -18.56 -22.35
C PRO A 516 8.40 -18.72 -23.86
N ASP A 517 7.35 -18.70 -24.66
CA ASP A 517 7.36 -18.83 -26.12
C ASP A 517 7.30 -17.48 -26.86
N MET A 518 7.37 -16.36 -26.12
CA MET A 518 7.48 -15.04 -26.77
C MET A 518 8.81 -14.88 -27.49
N GLU A 519 8.76 -14.25 -28.68
CA GLU A 519 9.91 -14.09 -29.56
C GLU A 519 10.47 -12.65 -29.59
N HIS A 520 9.71 -11.64 -29.12
CA HIS A 520 10.04 -10.23 -29.32
C HIS A 520 10.11 -9.45 -28.00
N SER A 521 11.06 -8.52 -27.92
CA SER A 521 11.17 -7.48 -26.87
C SER A 521 11.48 -6.13 -27.52
N TYR A 522 11.18 -5.03 -26.83
CA TYR A 522 11.22 -3.71 -27.46
C TYR A 522 11.88 -2.67 -26.56
N ILE A 523 12.69 -1.80 -27.18
CA ILE A 523 13.02 -0.49 -26.65
C ILE A 523 12.36 0.55 -27.54
N VAL A 524 11.67 1.48 -26.93
CA VAL A 524 10.89 2.52 -27.62
C VAL A 524 11.37 3.88 -27.17
N GLU A 525 11.93 4.62 -28.08
CA GLU A 525 12.24 6.04 -27.88
C GLU A 525 11.07 6.89 -28.38
N LEU A 526 10.43 7.63 -27.47
CA LEU A 526 9.27 8.44 -27.75
C LEU A 526 9.64 9.92 -27.75
N LYS A 527 9.46 10.60 -28.89
CA LYS A 527 9.72 12.04 -29.02
C LYS A 527 8.46 12.80 -29.39
N TYR A 528 8.43 14.04 -28.98
CA TYR A 528 7.34 14.95 -29.23
C TYR A 528 7.83 16.28 -29.81
N CYS A 529 7.07 16.83 -30.75
CA CYS A 529 7.22 18.23 -31.21
C CYS A 529 5.86 18.91 -31.35
N LYS A 530 5.88 20.22 -31.29
CA LYS A 530 4.66 21.03 -31.43
C LYS A 530 4.07 20.92 -32.84
N SER A 531 2.80 21.29 -32.98
CA SER A 531 2.07 21.23 -34.26
C SER A 531 2.68 22.08 -35.37
N ASP A 532 3.42 23.13 -35.03
CA ASP A 532 4.10 24.03 -35.95
C ASP A 532 5.54 23.62 -36.29
N ALA A 533 6.01 22.51 -35.77
CA ALA A 533 7.35 22.00 -36.06
C ALA A 533 7.51 21.62 -37.55
N THR A 534 8.63 22.03 -38.14
CA THR A 534 8.98 21.69 -39.52
C THR A 534 9.47 20.26 -39.67
N ASP A 535 9.45 19.73 -40.89
CA ASP A 535 9.98 18.37 -41.16
C ASP A 535 11.48 18.26 -40.84
N GLU A 536 12.23 19.38 -41.00
CA GLU A 536 13.64 19.44 -40.62
C GLU A 536 13.86 19.33 -39.12
N GLN A 537 12.93 19.86 -38.31
CA GLN A 537 12.95 19.68 -36.84
C GLN A 537 12.58 18.26 -36.44
N VAL A 538 11.63 17.64 -37.14
CA VAL A 538 11.28 16.22 -36.93
C VAL A 538 12.47 15.33 -37.24
N GLU A 539 13.21 15.61 -38.34
CA GLU A 539 14.38 14.79 -38.67
C GLU A 539 15.51 14.93 -37.66
N LYS A 540 15.75 16.12 -37.10
CA LYS A 540 16.71 16.33 -36.00
C LYS A 540 16.32 15.54 -34.74
N LEU A 541 15.03 15.52 -34.41
CA LEU A 541 14.53 14.71 -33.30
C LEU A 541 14.70 13.21 -33.58
N ARG A 542 14.49 12.78 -34.81
CA ARG A 542 14.68 11.41 -35.25
C ARG A 542 16.14 10.97 -35.11
N GLU A 543 17.10 11.79 -35.56
CA GLU A 543 18.53 11.50 -35.40
C GLU A 543 18.93 11.40 -33.92
N ALA A 544 18.42 12.30 -33.08
CA ALA A 544 18.65 12.27 -31.64
C ALA A 544 18.06 11.00 -31.00
N ALA A 545 16.84 10.62 -31.38
CA ALA A 545 16.17 9.43 -30.89
C ALA A 545 16.93 8.15 -31.27
N ILE A 546 17.44 8.05 -32.52
CA ILE A 546 18.27 6.92 -32.97
C ILE A 546 19.52 6.77 -32.09
N ALA A 547 20.19 7.89 -31.79
CA ALA A 547 21.39 7.85 -30.94
C ALA A 547 21.07 7.42 -29.50
N GLN A 548 19.90 7.79 -28.98
CA GLN A 548 19.46 7.43 -27.64
C GLN A 548 19.07 5.94 -27.56
N VAL A 549 18.21 5.45 -28.46
CA VAL A 549 17.75 4.06 -28.43
C VAL A 549 18.91 3.07 -28.56
N ASN A 550 19.92 3.38 -29.39
CA ASN A 550 21.11 2.54 -29.54
C ASN A 550 21.95 2.49 -28.26
N ARG A 551 22.17 3.65 -27.61
CA ARG A 551 22.92 3.71 -26.35
C ARG A 551 22.23 2.90 -25.25
N TYR A 552 20.91 2.94 -25.20
CA TYR A 552 20.12 2.23 -24.23
C TYR A 552 20.11 0.72 -24.46
N ALA A 553 19.98 0.30 -25.73
CA ALA A 553 20.04 -1.11 -26.12
C ALA A 553 21.36 -1.78 -25.70
N ASP A 554 22.43 -0.99 -25.60
CA ASP A 554 23.75 -1.46 -25.17
C ASP A 554 23.92 -1.60 -23.65
N SER A 555 22.96 -1.15 -22.85
CA SER A 555 23.02 -1.25 -21.39
C SER A 555 23.01 -2.71 -20.91
N ASP A 556 23.75 -2.96 -19.81
CA ASP A 556 23.85 -4.31 -19.23
C ASP A 556 22.47 -4.81 -18.74
N VAL A 557 21.61 -3.92 -18.29
CA VAL A 557 20.28 -4.27 -17.83
C VAL A 557 19.41 -4.78 -18.97
N VAL A 558 19.34 -4.06 -20.09
CA VAL A 558 18.57 -4.52 -21.25
C VAL A 558 19.11 -5.84 -21.75
N LYS A 559 20.44 -5.97 -21.89
CA LYS A 559 21.09 -7.22 -22.34
C LYS A 559 20.75 -8.42 -21.44
N SER A 560 20.65 -8.21 -20.14
CA SER A 560 20.30 -9.29 -19.20
C SER A 560 18.82 -9.68 -19.26
N GLU A 561 17.93 -8.75 -19.59
CA GLU A 561 16.48 -8.96 -19.58
C GLU A 561 15.89 -9.41 -20.93
N VAL A 562 16.58 -9.18 -22.04
CA VAL A 562 16.18 -9.63 -23.37
C VAL A 562 16.14 -11.17 -23.47
N LYS A 563 17.04 -11.86 -22.78
CA LYS A 563 17.13 -13.34 -22.70
C LYS A 563 17.08 -14.02 -24.07
N THR A 564 15.99 -14.73 -24.38
CA THR A 564 15.80 -15.50 -25.63
C THR A 564 15.07 -14.71 -26.71
N THR A 565 14.59 -13.50 -26.44
CA THR A 565 13.82 -12.71 -27.41
C THR A 565 14.72 -11.90 -28.33
N ARG A 566 14.19 -11.54 -29.49
CA ARG A 566 14.81 -10.56 -30.39
C ARG A 566 14.45 -9.16 -29.90
N LEU A 567 15.46 -8.33 -29.64
CA LEU A 567 15.28 -6.94 -29.26
C LEU A 567 15.02 -6.07 -30.50
N HIS A 568 13.89 -5.34 -30.48
CA HIS A 568 13.54 -4.33 -31.47
C HIS A 568 13.80 -2.94 -30.91
N LYS A 569 14.47 -2.09 -31.69
CA LYS A 569 14.76 -0.70 -31.36
C LYS A 569 13.79 0.18 -32.15
N ILE A 570 12.79 0.75 -31.48
CA ILE A 570 11.69 1.48 -32.11
C ILE A 570 11.81 2.98 -31.79
N VAL A 571 11.69 3.81 -32.82
CA VAL A 571 11.55 5.28 -32.69
C VAL A 571 10.15 5.67 -33.05
N VAL A 572 9.48 6.39 -32.13
CA VAL A 572 8.13 6.93 -32.32
C VAL A 572 8.16 8.44 -32.10
N ILE A 573 7.72 9.22 -33.09
CA ILE A 573 7.68 10.69 -32.97
C ILE A 573 6.26 11.18 -33.22
N PHE A 574 5.79 12.01 -32.29
CA PHE A 574 4.53 12.70 -32.40
C PHE A 574 4.74 14.19 -32.73
N ARG A 575 4.01 14.66 -33.73
CA ARG A 575 3.81 16.10 -33.98
C ARG A 575 2.44 16.46 -33.46
N SER A 576 2.36 17.11 -32.30
CA SER A 576 1.12 17.26 -31.53
C SER A 576 0.50 15.90 -31.19
N VAL A 577 -0.66 15.57 -31.73
CA VAL A 577 -1.37 14.29 -31.53
C VAL A 577 -1.21 13.34 -32.72
N ASP A 578 -0.50 13.72 -33.75
CA ASP A 578 -0.27 12.90 -34.94
C ASP A 578 1.07 12.18 -34.86
N MET A 579 1.07 10.86 -34.92
CA MET A 579 2.28 10.06 -35.05
C MET A 579 2.84 10.23 -36.46
N VAL A 580 4.02 10.87 -36.57
CA VAL A 580 4.68 11.17 -37.85
C VAL A 580 5.83 10.23 -38.17
N VAL A 581 6.39 9.56 -37.16
CA VAL A 581 7.42 8.52 -37.32
C VAL A 581 7.06 7.32 -36.44
N CYS A 582 7.16 6.11 -36.98
CA CYS A 582 7.13 4.85 -36.26
C CYS A 582 7.97 3.81 -37.05
N GLU A 583 9.21 3.65 -36.64
CA GLU A 583 10.17 2.84 -37.39
C GLU A 583 11.07 2.01 -36.47
N GLU A 584 11.53 0.86 -36.98
CA GLU A 584 12.57 0.05 -36.36
C GLU A 584 13.94 0.50 -36.86
N ILE A 585 14.89 0.59 -35.94
CA ILE A 585 16.28 0.98 -36.20
C ILE A 585 17.15 -0.30 -36.20
N GLU A 586 18.04 -0.43 -37.15
CA GLU A 586 18.96 -1.55 -37.26
C GLU A 586 19.99 -1.65 -36.13
#